data_a70d595d576acbced6601bc197dc258f
#
_entry.id   a70d595d576acbced6601bc197dc258f
#
_cell.length_a   1.000
_cell.length_b   1.000
_cell.length_c   1.000
_cell.angle_alpha   90.00
_cell.angle_beta   90.00
_cell.angle_gamma   90.00
#
_symmetry.space_group_name_H-M   'P 1'
#
loop_
_entity.id
_entity.type
_entity.pdbx_description
1 polymer ?
#
loop_
_entity_poly.entity_id
_entity_poly.type
_entity_poly.pdbx_seq_one_letter_code
_entity_poly.pdbx_strand_id
1 'polypeptide(L)'
;MKPLRFISYWTVARLVGLSLAFGLPNLFSAPLNVGDPIAVPGTKGKFDCLRVDEELHRLLASHTGNGTLDVINLPDGKLIKSVATGAAQDVAVDVQHDRYYVTVSDQKKLAIVDRKALEVTGGITLPGAPDTCVFQSKSGLVYAGHDDEEDLWVVDPVAQKIAATIKIPAAPEFAVYDPVSDQLFQNIKSKPVTLAIDSNSNSVKATWSTAPAEKPHGLAIDAESHRLFSAGGNGKLAVIDYNTGASVISVAIAVGVDQIAFDAGNKRIYCASGQGKLTVLEETDAGVKSLGDVVTPAGAHTLAVDPATHSVWIAYAKGTAAYVTELKP
;
A
#
# COMPACT_ATOMS: atom_id res chain seq x y z
N MET A 1 -89.39 31.53 36.42
CA MET A 1 -88.04 31.77 36.93
C MET A 1 -87.21 30.52 36.68
N LYS A 2 -86.25 30.52 35.72
CA LYS A 2 -85.37 29.39 35.47
C LYS A 2 -83.96 29.85 35.83
N PRO A 3 -83.12 29.05 36.49
CA PRO A 3 -81.77 29.44 36.83
C PRO A 3 -80.82 29.19 35.68
N LEU A 4 -79.86 30.15 35.47
CA LEU A 4 -78.75 30.08 34.54
C LEU A 4 -77.71 29.04 35.02
N ARG A 5 -77.30 28.19 34.11
CA ARG A 5 -76.11 27.29 34.29
C ARG A 5 -74.85 27.98 33.79
N PHE A 6 -73.84 28.15 34.65
CA PHE A 6 -72.50 28.55 34.31
C PHE A 6 -71.73 27.31 33.78
N ILE A 7 -71.15 27.45 32.56
CA ILE A 7 -70.26 26.45 32.00
C ILE A 7 -68.84 26.98 32.23
N SER A 8 -68.08 26.24 33.02
CA SER A 8 -66.65 26.51 33.25
C SER A 8 -65.84 25.80 32.18
N TYR A 9 -65.05 26.57 31.39
CA TYR A 9 -64.06 26.02 30.44
C TYR A 9 -62.69 25.86 31.14
N TRP A 10 -62.25 24.62 31.26
CA TRP A 10 -60.92 24.27 31.67
C TRP A 10 -60.02 24.23 30.41
N THR A 11 -59.08 25.16 30.30
CA THR A 11 -58.07 25.16 29.24
C THR A 11 -56.91 24.25 29.67
N VAL A 12 -56.79 23.11 29.02
CA VAL A 12 -55.67 22.21 29.21
C VAL A 12 -54.53 22.67 28.33
N ALA A 13 -53.51 23.33 28.91
CA ALA A 13 -52.27 23.63 28.23
C ALA A 13 -51.45 22.34 28.06
N ARG A 14 -51.30 21.86 26.82
CA ARG A 14 -50.36 20.79 26.47
C ARG A 14 -48.96 21.39 26.37
N LEU A 15 -48.09 21.11 27.33
CA LEU A 15 -46.67 21.31 27.19
C LEU A 15 -46.10 20.27 26.18
N VAL A 16 -45.71 20.73 25.00
CA VAL A 16 -44.92 19.95 24.05
C VAL A 16 -43.49 20.02 24.53
N GLY A 17 -43.01 18.96 25.19
CA GLY A 17 -41.61 18.80 25.54
C GLY A 17 -40.79 18.52 24.27
N LEU A 18 -40.01 19.48 23.82
CA LEU A 18 -39.01 19.32 22.74
C LEU A 18 -37.80 18.60 23.34
N SER A 19 -37.74 17.27 23.20
CA SER A 19 -36.55 16.48 23.57
C SER A 19 -35.46 16.73 22.53
N LEU A 20 -34.53 17.64 22.82
CA LEU A 20 -33.27 17.75 22.10
C LEU A 20 -32.45 16.48 22.44
N ALA A 21 -32.53 15.49 21.57
CA ALA A 21 -31.57 14.39 21.59
C ALA A 21 -30.23 14.93 21.12
N PHE A 22 -29.35 15.33 22.06
CA PHE A 22 -27.94 15.47 21.79
C PHE A 22 -27.42 14.08 21.48
N GLY A 23 -27.24 13.79 20.17
CA GLY A 23 -26.48 12.65 19.73
C GLY A 23 -25.06 12.80 20.29
N LEU A 24 -24.70 11.96 21.24
CA LEU A 24 -23.32 11.81 21.65
C LEU A 24 -22.50 11.50 20.39
N PRO A 25 -21.38 12.21 20.13
CA PRO A 25 -20.50 11.80 19.07
C PRO A 25 -20.10 10.35 19.34
N ASN A 26 -20.31 9.47 18.38
CA ASN A 26 -19.78 8.12 18.43
C ASN A 26 -18.26 8.25 18.57
N LEU A 27 -17.75 8.06 19.78
CA LEU A 27 -16.33 7.86 20.05
C LEU A 27 -15.96 6.47 19.47
N PHE A 28 -15.89 6.38 18.15
CA PHE A 28 -15.20 5.26 17.55
C PHE A 28 -13.74 5.40 17.96
N SER A 29 -13.24 4.42 18.68
CA SER A 29 -11.79 4.25 18.89
C SER A 29 -11.10 4.30 17.53
N ALA A 30 -9.96 4.97 17.45
CA ALA A 30 -9.16 4.95 16.25
C ALA A 30 -8.91 3.47 15.84
N PRO A 31 -8.96 3.14 14.54
CA PRO A 31 -8.84 1.75 14.10
C PRO A 31 -7.47 1.13 14.38
N LEU A 32 -6.45 1.95 14.68
CA LEU A 32 -5.10 1.55 15.09
C LEU A 32 -4.55 2.51 16.15
N ASN A 33 -3.73 1.97 17.04
CA ASN A 33 -2.98 2.71 18.05
C ASN A 33 -1.59 3.05 17.50
N VAL A 34 -1.27 4.34 17.36
CA VAL A 34 0.04 4.80 16.87
C VAL A 34 1.06 4.67 17.98
N GLY A 35 2.12 3.90 17.74
CA GLY A 35 3.26 3.76 18.67
C GLY A 35 4.21 4.95 18.63
N ASP A 36 5.23 4.90 19.48
CA ASP A 36 6.27 5.92 19.51
C ASP A 36 7.17 5.85 18.26
N PRO A 37 7.65 6.99 17.77
CA PRO A 37 8.62 7.03 16.68
C PRO A 37 9.94 6.37 17.08
N ILE A 38 10.42 5.45 16.27
CA ILE A 38 11.71 4.78 16.41
C ILE A 38 12.68 5.40 15.40
N ALA A 39 13.71 6.09 15.90
CA ALA A 39 14.71 6.68 15.02
C ALA A 39 15.56 5.59 14.34
N VAL A 40 15.82 5.77 13.03
CA VAL A 40 16.72 4.91 12.26
C VAL A 40 18.12 5.54 12.29
N PRO A 41 19.06 5.01 13.12
CA PRO A 41 20.32 5.68 13.41
C PRO A 41 21.21 5.86 12.18
N GLY A 42 21.84 7.04 12.07
CA GLY A 42 22.79 7.35 11.00
C GLY A 42 22.17 7.55 9.62
N THR A 43 20.85 7.60 9.53
CA THR A 43 20.11 7.74 8.27
C THR A 43 19.40 9.09 8.18
N LYS A 44 19.08 9.51 6.94
CA LYS A 44 18.38 10.76 6.65
C LYS A 44 17.64 10.69 5.32
N GLY A 45 16.66 11.55 5.15
CA GLY A 45 15.92 11.69 3.89
C GLY A 45 14.66 10.82 3.81
N LYS A 46 14.03 10.84 2.66
CA LYS A 46 12.76 10.16 2.43
C LYS A 46 12.95 8.66 2.20
N PHE A 47 11.93 7.92 2.58
CA PHE A 47 11.70 6.56 2.15
C PHE A 47 10.82 6.54 0.89
N ASP A 48 10.82 5.39 0.21
CA ASP A 48 9.91 5.13 -0.91
C ASP A 48 8.98 3.95 -0.56
N CYS A 49 9.36 2.71 -0.80
CA CYS A 49 8.51 1.56 -0.46
C CYS A 49 8.94 0.84 0.82
N LEU A 50 7.96 0.28 1.52
CA LEU A 50 8.18 -0.68 2.59
C LEU A 50 7.69 -2.07 2.17
N ARG A 51 8.46 -3.11 2.57
CA ARG A 51 8.06 -4.52 2.42
C ARG A 51 8.38 -5.29 3.70
N VAL A 52 7.72 -6.42 3.89
CA VAL A 52 8.02 -7.35 4.99
C VAL A 52 8.64 -8.61 4.44
N ASP A 53 9.73 -9.03 5.04
CA ASP A 53 10.24 -10.39 4.95
C ASP A 53 9.65 -11.18 6.11
N GLU A 54 8.60 -11.91 5.85
CA GLU A 54 7.82 -12.64 6.85
C GLU A 54 8.63 -13.74 7.54
N GLU A 55 9.46 -14.46 6.78
CA GLU A 55 10.23 -15.58 7.31
C GLU A 55 11.33 -15.13 8.29
N LEU A 56 12.00 -14.02 7.98
CA LEU A 56 13.06 -13.47 8.83
C LEU A 56 12.57 -12.37 9.79
N HIS A 57 11.27 -12.09 9.81
CA HIS A 57 10.63 -11.04 10.62
C HIS A 57 11.34 -9.69 10.47
N ARG A 58 11.50 -9.23 9.25
CA ARG A 58 12.20 -7.99 8.92
C ARG A 58 11.30 -7.02 8.16
N LEU A 59 11.38 -5.75 8.55
CA LEU A 59 10.91 -4.66 7.72
C LEU A 59 12.05 -4.25 6.78
N LEU A 60 11.76 -4.19 5.51
CA LEU A 60 12.65 -3.75 4.44
C LEU A 60 12.19 -2.35 4.02
N ALA A 61 13.01 -1.35 4.26
CA ALA A 61 12.69 0.04 3.95
C ALA A 61 13.60 0.55 2.84
N SER A 62 13.04 0.82 1.68
CA SER A 62 13.74 1.48 0.57
C SER A 62 13.97 2.94 0.94
N HIS A 63 15.18 3.24 1.41
CA HIS A 63 15.56 4.54 1.92
C HIS A 63 16.27 5.37 0.85
N THR A 64 15.49 5.84 -0.12
CA THR A 64 15.95 6.59 -1.30
C THR A 64 16.84 7.77 -0.92
N GLY A 65 16.41 8.57 0.04
CA GLY A 65 17.17 9.76 0.47
C GLY A 65 18.47 9.46 1.20
N ASN A 66 18.66 8.24 1.69
CA ASN A 66 19.90 7.77 2.32
C ASN A 66 20.80 6.95 1.37
N GLY A 67 20.24 6.47 0.27
CA GLY A 67 20.93 5.59 -0.66
C GLY A 67 21.12 4.16 -0.14
N THR A 68 20.16 3.65 0.62
CA THR A 68 20.25 2.35 1.29
C THR A 68 18.93 1.57 1.22
N LEU A 69 19.04 0.25 1.32
CA LEU A 69 17.98 -0.60 1.84
C LEU A 69 18.21 -0.74 3.35
N ASP A 70 17.33 -0.18 4.16
CA ASP A 70 17.40 -0.33 5.60
C ASP A 70 16.63 -1.57 6.02
N VAL A 71 17.32 -2.50 6.70
CA VAL A 71 16.74 -3.73 7.21
C VAL A 71 16.53 -3.59 8.72
N ILE A 72 15.27 -3.70 9.13
CA ILE A 72 14.82 -3.40 10.50
C ILE A 72 14.20 -4.66 11.07
N ASN A 73 14.49 -4.95 12.33
CA ASN A 73 13.89 -6.05 13.07
C ASN A 73 12.44 -5.71 13.44
N LEU A 74 11.46 -6.47 12.96
CA LEU A 74 10.04 -6.19 13.21
C LEU A 74 9.66 -6.21 14.70
N PRO A 75 10.10 -7.21 15.52
CA PRO A 75 9.68 -7.28 16.91
C PRO A 75 10.02 -6.06 17.77
N ASP A 76 11.07 -5.31 17.45
CA ASP A 76 11.50 -4.17 18.26
C ASP A 76 11.80 -2.89 17.46
N GLY A 77 11.60 -2.92 16.16
CA GLY A 77 11.82 -1.78 15.27
C GLY A 77 13.28 -1.31 15.15
N LYS A 78 14.25 -2.11 15.61
CA LYS A 78 15.66 -1.72 15.57
C LYS A 78 16.29 -1.98 14.21
N LEU A 79 17.11 -1.02 13.78
CA LEU A 79 17.92 -1.18 12.59
C LEU A 79 18.90 -2.34 12.77
N ILE A 80 18.82 -3.35 11.86
CA ILE A 80 19.81 -4.42 11.76
C ILE A 80 21.00 -3.94 10.94
N LYS A 81 20.73 -3.41 9.74
CA LYS A 81 21.77 -2.92 8.81
C LYS A 81 21.16 -1.96 7.78
N SER A 82 21.91 -0.92 7.44
CA SER A 82 21.69 -0.12 6.23
C SER A 82 22.60 -0.67 5.12
N VAL A 83 22.01 -1.30 4.12
CA VAL A 83 22.74 -1.87 2.99
C VAL A 83 22.91 -0.79 1.93
N ALA A 84 24.13 -0.40 1.63
CA ALA A 84 24.43 0.64 0.63
C ALA A 84 24.13 0.13 -0.79
N THR A 85 22.93 0.43 -1.29
CA THR A 85 22.46 0.02 -2.62
C THR A 85 22.55 1.12 -3.67
N GLY A 86 22.45 2.38 -3.25
CA GLY A 86 22.09 3.55 -4.03
C GLY A 86 20.64 3.96 -3.69
N ALA A 87 20.06 4.87 -4.48
CA ALA A 87 18.71 5.39 -4.28
C ALA A 87 17.65 4.27 -4.48
N ALA A 88 17.45 3.47 -3.42
CA ALA A 88 16.48 2.36 -3.40
C ALA A 88 15.05 2.90 -3.55
N GLN A 89 14.27 2.30 -4.46
CA GLN A 89 12.86 2.64 -4.67
C GLN A 89 11.94 1.55 -4.11
N ASP A 90 12.15 0.29 -4.51
CA ASP A 90 11.38 -0.85 -4.00
C ASP A 90 12.29 -2.06 -3.79
N VAL A 91 11.76 -3.08 -3.11
CA VAL A 91 12.46 -4.33 -2.84
C VAL A 91 11.53 -5.52 -3.00
N ALA A 92 11.94 -6.50 -3.79
CA ALA A 92 11.26 -7.78 -3.92
C ALA A 92 12.02 -8.88 -3.14
N VAL A 93 11.26 -9.76 -2.47
CA VAL A 93 11.81 -10.82 -1.61
C VAL A 93 11.76 -12.15 -2.34
N ASP A 94 12.92 -12.78 -2.49
CA ASP A 94 13.08 -14.14 -3.00
C ASP A 94 13.58 -15.06 -1.88
N VAL A 95 12.62 -15.71 -1.23
CA VAL A 95 12.89 -16.65 -0.13
C VAL A 95 13.60 -17.91 -0.62
N GLN A 96 13.29 -18.36 -1.85
CA GLN A 96 13.82 -19.63 -2.40
C GLN A 96 15.32 -19.58 -2.65
N HIS A 97 15.84 -18.39 -3.03
CA HIS A 97 17.26 -18.21 -3.35
C HIS A 97 18.00 -17.35 -2.32
N ASP A 98 17.37 -17.02 -1.18
CA ASP A 98 17.91 -16.14 -0.13
C ASP A 98 18.39 -14.79 -0.68
N ARG A 99 17.54 -14.07 -1.43
CA ARG A 99 17.87 -12.80 -2.07
C ARG A 99 16.82 -11.73 -1.87
N TYR A 100 17.28 -10.49 -1.83
CA TYR A 100 16.45 -9.31 -2.08
C TYR A 100 16.86 -8.70 -3.42
N TYR A 101 15.89 -8.31 -4.22
CA TYR A 101 16.09 -7.56 -5.46
C TYR A 101 15.62 -6.13 -5.22
N VAL A 102 16.56 -5.18 -5.33
CA VAL A 102 16.30 -3.77 -5.02
C VAL A 102 16.39 -2.94 -6.28
N THR A 103 15.34 -2.22 -6.62
CA THR A 103 15.37 -1.22 -7.68
C THR A 103 16.13 0.01 -7.21
N VAL A 104 17.12 0.45 -7.99
CA VAL A 104 18.02 1.55 -7.66
C VAL A 104 18.01 2.56 -8.80
N SER A 105 17.29 3.67 -8.61
CA SER A 105 16.96 4.62 -9.67
C SER A 105 18.15 5.43 -10.16
N ASP A 106 18.98 5.96 -9.25
CA ASP A 106 20.17 6.79 -9.58
C ASP A 106 21.26 6.01 -10.33
N GLN A 107 21.28 4.69 -10.20
CA GLN A 107 22.26 3.81 -10.85
C GLN A 107 21.64 2.96 -11.98
N LYS A 108 20.37 3.13 -12.28
CA LYS A 108 19.64 2.38 -13.32
C LYS A 108 19.91 0.88 -13.25
N LYS A 109 19.70 0.29 -12.08
CA LYS A 109 19.98 -1.14 -11.87
C LYS A 109 18.95 -1.82 -10.97
N LEU A 110 18.87 -3.14 -11.09
CA LEU A 110 18.32 -4.04 -10.10
C LEU A 110 19.48 -4.60 -9.29
N ALA A 111 19.67 -4.15 -8.05
CA ALA A 111 20.70 -4.68 -7.17
C ALA A 111 20.28 -6.02 -6.59
N ILE A 112 21.23 -6.94 -6.42
CA ILE A 112 21.05 -8.25 -5.79
C ILE A 112 21.72 -8.20 -4.43
N VAL A 113 20.92 -8.40 -3.38
CA VAL A 113 21.38 -8.40 -2.00
C VAL A 113 21.23 -9.80 -1.43
N ASP A 114 22.28 -10.32 -0.80
CA ASP A 114 22.17 -11.56 -0.01
C ASP A 114 21.25 -11.31 1.21
N ARG A 115 20.21 -12.09 1.32
CA ARG A 115 19.15 -11.91 2.32
C ARG A 115 19.64 -12.17 3.74
N LYS A 116 20.64 -13.04 3.93
CA LYS A 116 21.20 -13.41 5.25
C LYS A 116 22.38 -12.53 5.64
N ALA A 117 23.34 -12.37 4.73
CA ALA A 117 24.54 -11.55 4.98
C ALA A 117 24.26 -10.04 4.92
N LEU A 118 23.17 -9.65 4.26
CA LEU A 118 22.79 -8.26 4.01
C LEU A 118 23.90 -7.49 3.29
N GLU A 119 24.41 -8.09 2.21
CA GLU A 119 25.47 -7.54 1.38
C GLU A 119 25.05 -7.53 -0.08
N VAL A 120 25.42 -6.47 -0.81
CA VAL A 120 25.22 -6.42 -2.26
C VAL A 120 26.17 -7.41 -2.91
N THR A 121 25.64 -8.43 -3.57
CA THR A 121 26.41 -9.49 -4.23
C THR A 121 26.47 -9.32 -5.74
N GLY A 122 25.67 -8.42 -6.31
CA GLY A 122 25.62 -8.18 -7.74
C GLY A 122 24.58 -7.14 -8.13
N GLY A 123 24.37 -7.00 -9.43
CA GLY A 123 23.34 -6.12 -9.96
C GLY A 123 23.24 -6.24 -11.48
N ILE A 124 22.04 -5.95 -11.98
CA ILE A 124 21.70 -6.03 -13.40
C ILE A 124 21.40 -4.61 -13.87
N THR A 125 22.15 -4.13 -14.86
CA THR A 125 21.92 -2.80 -15.46
C THR A 125 20.61 -2.81 -16.24
N LEU A 126 19.80 -1.77 -16.01
CA LEU A 126 18.52 -1.53 -16.68
C LEU A 126 18.67 -0.35 -17.67
N PRO A 127 17.83 -0.27 -18.71
CA PRO A 127 17.92 0.80 -19.72
C PRO A 127 17.58 2.20 -19.18
N GLY A 128 16.80 2.27 -18.12
CA GLY A 128 16.34 3.50 -17.47
C GLY A 128 16.28 3.39 -15.96
N ALA A 129 15.82 4.44 -15.30
CA ALA A 129 15.60 4.45 -13.86
C ALA A 129 14.44 3.50 -13.50
N PRO A 130 14.65 2.47 -12.68
CA PRO A 130 13.56 1.64 -12.19
C PRO A 130 12.85 2.31 -11.01
N ASP A 131 11.58 1.97 -10.86
CA ASP A 131 10.73 2.35 -9.74
C ASP A 131 10.33 1.09 -8.93
N THR A 132 9.08 0.69 -8.95
CA THR A 132 8.59 -0.48 -8.23
C THR A 132 9.01 -1.80 -8.85
N CYS A 133 9.07 -2.87 -8.04
CA CYS A 133 9.34 -4.21 -8.53
C CYS A 133 8.53 -5.28 -7.80
N VAL A 134 8.37 -6.43 -8.48
CA VAL A 134 7.73 -7.60 -7.90
C VAL A 134 8.44 -8.89 -8.36
N PHE A 135 8.60 -9.82 -7.42
CA PHE A 135 9.18 -11.14 -7.71
C PHE A 135 8.07 -12.11 -8.10
N GLN A 136 8.26 -12.77 -9.25
CA GLN A 136 7.38 -13.82 -9.74
C GLN A 136 7.95 -15.18 -9.31
N SER A 137 7.38 -15.75 -8.27
CA SER A 137 7.93 -16.90 -7.56
C SER A 137 7.95 -18.22 -8.36
N LYS A 138 7.11 -18.36 -9.40
CA LYS A 138 7.08 -19.59 -10.22
C LYS A 138 8.24 -19.72 -11.17
N SER A 139 8.67 -18.63 -11.81
CA SER A 139 9.77 -18.65 -12.79
C SER A 139 11.05 -18.03 -12.26
N GLY A 140 11.03 -17.39 -11.09
CA GLY A 140 12.19 -16.71 -10.51
C GLY A 140 12.54 -15.39 -11.20
N LEU A 141 11.60 -14.80 -11.95
CA LEU A 141 11.79 -13.54 -12.65
C LEU A 141 11.40 -12.35 -11.75
N VAL A 142 11.98 -11.18 -12.05
CA VAL A 142 11.62 -9.91 -11.41
C VAL A 142 11.02 -8.98 -12.45
N TYR A 143 9.83 -8.47 -12.19
CA TYR A 143 9.24 -7.41 -12.99
C TYR A 143 9.60 -6.08 -12.36
N ALA A 144 10.21 -5.17 -13.13
CA ALA A 144 10.63 -3.86 -12.67
C ALA A 144 10.05 -2.78 -13.59
N GLY A 145 9.34 -1.83 -13.00
CA GLY A 145 8.74 -0.69 -13.70
C GLY A 145 9.78 0.34 -14.08
N HIS A 146 9.63 0.97 -15.24
CA HIS A 146 10.42 2.12 -15.65
C HIS A 146 9.75 3.40 -15.15
N ASP A 147 10.43 4.14 -14.29
CA ASP A 147 9.92 5.42 -13.80
C ASP A 147 9.72 6.39 -14.98
N ASP A 148 8.51 6.96 -15.05
CA ASP A 148 8.08 7.93 -16.06
C ASP A 148 8.07 7.49 -17.53
N GLU A 149 8.33 6.19 -17.86
CA GLU A 149 8.33 5.66 -19.23
C GLU A 149 7.38 4.45 -19.39
N GLU A 150 7.12 4.05 -20.63
CA GLU A 150 6.12 3.05 -21.00
C GLU A 150 6.67 1.62 -21.06
N ASP A 151 7.60 1.27 -20.17
CA ASP A 151 8.29 -0.02 -20.14
C ASP A 151 8.11 -0.73 -18.80
N LEU A 152 7.88 -2.04 -18.87
CA LEU A 152 8.01 -2.97 -17.75
C LEU A 152 9.05 -4.02 -18.13
N TRP A 153 10.16 -4.05 -17.42
CA TRP A 153 11.23 -5.01 -17.69
C TRP A 153 10.99 -6.32 -16.93
N VAL A 154 11.17 -7.42 -17.63
CA VAL A 154 11.20 -8.76 -17.07
C VAL A 154 12.66 -9.17 -16.95
N VAL A 155 13.17 -9.23 -15.73
CA VAL A 155 14.58 -9.47 -15.44
C VAL A 155 14.77 -10.90 -14.96
N ASP A 156 15.72 -11.61 -15.57
CA ASP A 156 16.18 -12.91 -15.12
C ASP A 156 17.43 -12.71 -14.23
N PRO A 157 17.30 -12.83 -12.91
CA PRO A 157 18.42 -12.58 -12.00
C PRO A 157 19.45 -13.71 -12.00
N VAL A 158 19.11 -14.90 -12.47
CA VAL A 158 20.04 -16.04 -12.60
C VAL A 158 20.90 -15.86 -13.85
N ALA A 159 20.26 -15.56 -14.98
CA ALA A 159 20.97 -15.27 -16.24
C ALA A 159 21.57 -13.85 -16.28
N GLN A 160 21.30 -13.03 -15.26
CA GLN A 160 21.77 -11.64 -15.12
C GLN A 160 21.47 -10.75 -16.35
N LYS A 161 20.26 -10.84 -16.85
CA LYS A 161 19.83 -10.10 -18.05
C LYS A 161 18.34 -9.74 -18.02
N ILE A 162 17.96 -8.81 -18.90
CA ILE A 162 16.57 -8.57 -19.25
C ILE A 162 16.12 -9.71 -20.16
N ALA A 163 15.13 -10.47 -19.72
CA ALA A 163 14.54 -11.58 -20.48
C ALA A 163 13.50 -11.06 -21.50
N ALA A 164 12.72 -10.04 -21.12
CA ALA A 164 11.73 -9.40 -21.97
C ALA A 164 11.50 -7.93 -21.54
N THR A 165 10.91 -7.16 -22.42
CA THR A 165 10.35 -5.84 -22.16
C THR A 165 8.92 -5.80 -22.61
N ILE A 166 8.00 -5.50 -21.69
CA ILE A 166 6.57 -5.38 -21.96
C ILE A 166 6.27 -3.90 -22.19
N LYS A 167 5.76 -3.55 -23.37
CA LYS A 167 5.27 -2.20 -23.63
C LYS A 167 3.88 -2.03 -23.04
N ILE A 168 3.73 -0.99 -22.25
CA ILE A 168 2.50 -0.63 -21.54
C ILE A 168 2.06 0.79 -21.91
N PRO A 169 0.79 1.17 -21.67
CA PRO A 169 0.23 2.39 -22.27
C PRO A 169 0.68 3.71 -21.61
N ALA A 170 1.36 3.68 -20.50
CA ALA A 170 2.00 4.81 -19.79
C ALA A 170 2.85 4.25 -18.64
N ALA A 171 3.54 5.12 -17.89
CA ALA A 171 4.41 4.73 -16.79
C ALA A 171 3.72 3.82 -15.77
N PRO A 172 4.38 2.71 -15.37
CA PRO A 172 3.87 1.82 -14.33
C PRO A 172 4.00 2.46 -12.94
N GLU A 173 3.17 2.00 -12.03
CA GLU A 173 3.26 2.23 -10.58
C GLU A 173 3.34 0.88 -9.85
N PHE A 174 2.63 0.70 -8.72
CA PHE A 174 2.65 -0.56 -7.99
C PHE A 174 2.10 -1.72 -8.82
N ALA A 175 2.75 -2.86 -8.64
CA ALA A 175 2.31 -4.14 -9.17
C ALA A 175 2.14 -5.17 -8.05
N VAL A 176 1.29 -6.17 -8.29
CA VAL A 176 1.15 -7.36 -7.45
C VAL A 176 1.12 -8.61 -8.33
N TYR A 177 1.71 -9.69 -7.83
CA TYR A 177 1.71 -10.98 -8.50
C TYR A 177 0.82 -11.97 -7.74
N ASP A 178 -0.06 -12.66 -8.46
CA ASP A 178 -0.84 -13.77 -7.95
C ASP A 178 -0.22 -15.11 -8.38
N PRO A 179 0.39 -15.86 -7.47
CA PRO A 179 0.98 -17.15 -7.79
C PRO A 179 -0.06 -18.23 -8.13
N VAL A 180 -1.34 -18.04 -7.78
CA VAL A 180 -2.39 -19.01 -8.07
C VAL A 180 -2.79 -18.91 -9.54
N SER A 181 -3.18 -17.73 -10.00
CA SER A 181 -3.56 -17.49 -11.39
C SER A 181 -2.37 -17.28 -12.33
N ASP A 182 -1.16 -17.11 -11.79
CA ASP A 182 0.07 -16.82 -12.52
C ASP A 182 -0.03 -15.51 -13.34
N GLN A 183 -0.65 -14.51 -12.73
CA GLN A 183 -0.86 -13.20 -13.32
C GLN A 183 -0.18 -12.10 -12.52
N LEU A 184 0.36 -11.13 -13.26
CA LEU A 184 0.80 -9.85 -12.71
C LEU A 184 -0.28 -8.81 -12.94
N PHE A 185 -0.59 -8.03 -11.92
CA PHE A 185 -1.47 -6.88 -12.04
C PHE A 185 -0.66 -5.61 -11.85
N GLN A 186 -0.83 -4.63 -12.74
CA GLN A 186 0.00 -3.42 -12.80
C GLN A 186 -0.86 -2.17 -12.90
N ASN A 187 -0.76 -1.28 -11.93
CA ASN A 187 -1.34 0.06 -12.01
C ASN A 187 -0.57 0.95 -13.01
N ILE A 188 -1.28 1.82 -13.70
CA ILE A 188 -0.72 2.76 -14.69
C ILE A 188 -0.91 4.20 -14.22
N LYS A 189 0.19 4.87 -13.89
CA LYS A 189 0.27 6.18 -13.21
C LYS A 189 -0.65 7.27 -13.76
N SER A 190 -0.65 7.49 -15.05
CA SER A 190 -1.36 8.59 -15.70
C SER A 190 -2.69 8.21 -16.33
N LYS A 191 -3.09 6.94 -16.22
CA LYS A 191 -4.35 6.41 -16.77
C LYS A 191 -5.12 5.69 -15.68
N PRO A 192 -6.45 5.87 -15.58
CA PRO A 192 -7.24 5.20 -14.55
C PRO A 192 -7.48 3.72 -14.90
N VAL A 193 -6.40 2.96 -15.01
CA VAL A 193 -6.44 1.54 -15.37
C VAL A 193 -5.43 0.71 -14.59
N THR A 194 -5.79 -0.56 -14.37
CA THR A 194 -4.90 -1.65 -13.96
C THR A 194 -4.82 -2.65 -15.11
N LEU A 195 -3.62 -3.09 -15.43
CA LEU A 195 -3.37 -4.12 -16.45
C LEU A 195 -3.36 -5.50 -15.80
N ALA A 196 -3.92 -6.50 -16.48
CA ALA A 196 -3.69 -7.91 -16.19
C ALA A 196 -2.66 -8.43 -17.21
N ILE A 197 -1.55 -8.94 -16.74
CA ILE A 197 -0.42 -9.41 -17.53
C ILE A 197 -0.24 -10.91 -17.29
N ASP A 198 -0.20 -11.66 -18.37
CA ASP A 198 0.15 -13.08 -18.32
C ASP A 198 1.65 -13.24 -18.17
N SER A 199 2.08 -13.82 -17.06
CA SER A 199 3.51 -13.94 -16.73
C SER A 199 4.24 -15.02 -17.56
N ASN A 200 3.52 -15.95 -18.20
CA ASN A 200 4.12 -16.96 -19.06
C ASN A 200 4.45 -16.41 -20.45
N SER A 201 3.55 -15.59 -21.00
CA SER A 201 3.74 -14.95 -22.30
C SER A 201 4.34 -13.56 -22.24
N ASN A 202 4.48 -12.97 -21.03
CA ASN A 202 4.90 -11.59 -20.81
C ASN A 202 4.10 -10.59 -21.66
N SER A 203 2.78 -10.74 -21.67
CA SER A 203 1.89 -9.92 -22.49
C SER A 203 0.67 -9.43 -21.71
N VAL A 204 0.20 -8.22 -22.06
CA VAL A 204 -1.02 -7.65 -21.49
C VAL A 204 -2.21 -8.44 -21.99
N LYS A 205 -2.94 -9.10 -21.10
CA LYS A 205 -4.16 -9.87 -21.38
C LYS A 205 -5.41 -9.00 -21.34
N ALA A 206 -5.45 -8.08 -20.37
CA ALA A 206 -6.61 -7.22 -20.16
C ALA A 206 -6.21 -5.87 -19.59
N THR A 207 -7.08 -4.89 -19.80
CA THR A 207 -6.98 -3.54 -19.24
C THR A 207 -8.30 -3.23 -18.55
N TRP A 208 -8.26 -3.02 -17.26
CA TRP A 208 -9.44 -2.77 -16.43
C TRP A 208 -9.48 -1.34 -15.91
N SER A 209 -10.66 -0.74 -15.95
CA SER A 209 -10.85 0.61 -15.43
C SER A 209 -10.78 0.63 -13.90
N THR A 210 -10.03 1.58 -13.36
CA THR A 210 -10.04 1.90 -11.94
C THR A 210 -11.00 3.04 -11.62
N ALA A 211 -11.65 3.65 -12.63
CA ALA A 211 -12.57 4.78 -12.40
C ALA A 211 -13.66 4.44 -11.37
N PRO A 212 -13.97 5.38 -10.44
CA PRO A 212 -13.57 6.78 -10.39
C PRO A 212 -12.23 7.04 -9.66
N ALA A 213 -11.43 6.02 -9.33
CA ALA A 213 -10.07 6.19 -8.85
C ALA A 213 -9.17 6.62 -10.02
N GLU A 214 -8.57 7.80 -9.89
CA GLU A 214 -7.69 8.42 -10.88
C GLU A 214 -6.25 8.43 -10.38
N LYS A 215 -5.29 8.38 -11.31
CA LYS A 215 -3.87 8.28 -10.99
C LYS A 215 -3.63 7.14 -9.99
N PRO A 216 -3.89 5.90 -10.38
CA PRO A 216 -3.72 4.75 -9.50
C PRO A 216 -2.23 4.58 -9.16
N HIS A 217 -1.94 4.64 -7.85
CA HIS A 217 -0.63 4.38 -7.28
C HIS A 217 -0.61 3.00 -6.62
N GLY A 218 -0.91 2.93 -5.33
CA GLY A 218 -0.87 1.69 -4.57
C GLY A 218 -1.82 0.62 -5.10
N LEU A 219 -1.35 -0.63 -5.09
CA LEU A 219 -2.12 -1.80 -5.51
C LEU A 219 -1.92 -2.92 -4.49
N ALA A 220 -3.01 -3.55 -4.08
CA ALA A 220 -3.00 -4.72 -3.22
C ALA A 220 -3.98 -5.77 -3.73
N ILE A 221 -3.83 -7.01 -3.27
CA ILE A 221 -4.60 -8.16 -3.74
C ILE A 221 -5.13 -8.99 -2.56
N ASP A 222 -6.40 -9.39 -2.64
CA ASP A 222 -6.91 -10.57 -1.95
C ASP A 222 -7.10 -11.70 -2.96
N ALA A 223 -6.19 -12.66 -2.94
CA ALA A 223 -6.22 -13.80 -3.85
C ALA A 223 -7.37 -14.78 -3.52
N GLU A 224 -7.84 -14.81 -2.28
CA GLU A 224 -8.92 -15.69 -1.85
C GLU A 224 -10.27 -15.23 -2.42
N SER A 225 -10.56 -13.93 -2.34
CA SER A 225 -11.80 -13.33 -2.86
C SER A 225 -11.69 -12.89 -4.32
N HIS A 226 -10.53 -13.05 -4.96
CA HIS A 226 -10.21 -12.60 -6.30
C HIS A 226 -10.41 -11.08 -6.49
N ARG A 227 -9.98 -10.27 -5.51
CA ARG A 227 -10.13 -8.83 -5.54
C ARG A 227 -8.80 -8.10 -5.61
N LEU A 228 -8.76 -7.07 -6.44
CA LEU A 228 -7.71 -6.06 -6.45
C LEU A 228 -8.24 -4.79 -5.78
N PHE A 229 -7.35 -4.16 -5.02
CA PHE A 229 -7.57 -2.86 -4.41
C PHE A 229 -6.60 -1.87 -5.05
N SER A 230 -7.12 -0.92 -5.81
CA SER A 230 -6.33 0.09 -6.54
C SER A 230 -6.61 1.48 -5.98
N ALA A 231 -5.62 2.10 -5.35
CA ALA A 231 -5.75 3.41 -4.73
C ALA A 231 -5.39 4.53 -5.69
N GLY A 232 -6.34 5.41 -5.95
CA GLY A 232 -6.14 6.61 -6.75
C GLY A 232 -5.66 7.80 -5.92
N GLY A 233 -4.74 8.59 -6.47
CA GLY A 233 -4.25 9.83 -5.86
C GLY A 233 -5.34 10.87 -5.59
N ASN A 234 -6.51 10.74 -6.24
CA ASN A 234 -7.69 11.58 -6.04
C ASN A 234 -8.55 11.22 -4.81
N GLY A 235 -8.09 10.32 -3.94
CA GLY A 235 -8.80 9.94 -2.72
C GLY A 235 -9.93 8.92 -2.94
N LYS A 236 -9.77 8.05 -3.91
CA LYS A 236 -10.69 6.94 -4.20
C LYS A 236 -9.92 5.62 -4.24
N LEU A 237 -10.49 4.59 -3.63
CA LEU A 237 -10.08 3.21 -3.82
C LEU A 237 -11.06 2.54 -4.79
N ALA A 238 -10.57 1.91 -5.84
CA ALA A 238 -11.34 1.01 -6.68
C ALA A 238 -11.13 -0.44 -6.21
N VAL A 239 -12.22 -1.19 -6.12
CA VAL A 239 -12.21 -2.63 -5.88
C VAL A 239 -12.62 -3.33 -7.18
N ILE A 240 -11.78 -4.22 -7.69
CA ILE A 240 -11.95 -4.87 -8.98
C ILE A 240 -11.95 -6.39 -8.76
N ASP A 241 -12.96 -7.09 -9.29
CA ASP A 241 -12.92 -8.54 -9.42
C ASP A 241 -11.95 -8.90 -10.56
N TYR A 242 -10.84 -9.54 -10.25
CA TYR A 242 -9.81 -9.79 -11.25
C TYR A 242 -10.05 -11.05 -12.12
N ASN A 243 -11.08 -11.82 -11.87
CA ASN A 243 -11.52 -12.85 -12.82
C ASN A 243 -12.26 -12.25 -14.01
N THR A 244 -12.98 -11.15 -13.77
CA THR A 244 -13.86 -10.53 -14.77
C THR A 244 -13.42 -9.14 -15.21
N GLY A 245 -12.63 -8.45 -14.41
CA GLY A 245 -12.29 -7.03 -14.56
C GLY A 245 -13.42 -6.08 -14.17
N ALA A 246 -14.50 -6.61 -13.59
CA ALA A 246 -15.63 -5.79 -13.20
C ALA A 246 -15.32 -4.95 -11.95
N SER A 247 -15.76 -3.69 -11.96
CA SER A 247 -15.74 -2.84 -10.75
C SER A 247 -16.75 -3.37 -9.75
N VAL A 248 -16.29 -3.72 -8.55
CA VAL A 248 -17.16 -4.16 -7.43
C VAL A 248 -17.74 -2.94 -6.72
N ILE A 249 -16.86 -2.02 -6.29
CA ILE A 249 -17.24 -0.79 -5.58
C ILE A 249 -16.09 0.21 -5.64
N SER A 250 -16.39 1.50 -5.39
CA SER A 250 -15.37 2.52 -5.10
C SER A 250 -15.66 3.18 -3.75
N VAL A 251 -14.63 3.37 -2.94
CA VAL A 251 -14.71 3.89 -1.58
C VAL A 251 -13.83 5.13 -1.44
N ALA A 252 -14.24 6.09 -0.60
CA ALA A 252 -13.40 7.25 -0.28
C ALA A 252 -12.25 6.85 0.66
N ILE A 253 -11.06 7.35 0.35
CA ILE A 253 -9.82 7.24 1.14
C ILE A 253 -9.17 8.62 1.27
N ALA A 254 -8.07 8.74 2.00
CA ALA A 254 -7.30 9.98 2.03
C ALA A 254 -6.78 10.35 0.62
N VAL A 255 -6.70 11.65 0.33
CA VAL A 255 -6.11 12.13 -0.93
C VAL A 255 -4.58 11.97 -0.86
N GLY A 256 -3.95 11.72 -2.01
CA GLY A 256 -2.49 11.57 -2.08
C GLY A 256 -1.99 10.29 -1.42
N VAL A 257 -2.79 9.22 -1.46
CA VAL A 257 -2.33 7.87 -1.12
C VAL A 257 -1.30 7.42 -2.13
N ASP A 258 -0.23 6.85 -1.64
CA ASP A 258 0.87 6.31 -2.42
C ASP A 258 0.91 4.78 -2.29
N GLN A 259 1.36 4.23 -1.18
CA GLN A 259 1.37 2.80 -0.95
C GLN A 259 0.14 2.32 -0.17
N ILE A 260 -0.35 1.12 -0.52
CA ILE A 260 -1.38 0.41 0.22
C ILE A 260 -0.93 -1.03 0.53
N ALA A 261 -1.55 -1.63 1.53
CA ALA A 261 -1.39 -3.05 1.81
C ALA A 261 -2.72 -3.68 2.23
N PHE A 262 -2.86 -4.96 1.95
CA PHE A 262 -3.97 -5.80 2.42
C PHE A 262 -3.45 -6.81 3.44
N ASP A 263 -4.13 -6.89 4.56
CA ASP A 263 -3.90 -7.90 5.60
C ASP A 263 -4.98 -8.98 5.49
N ALA A 264 -4.60 -10.12 4.96
CA ALA A 264 -5.52 -11.23 4.75
C ALA A 264 -6.07 -11.81 6.08
N GLY A 265 -5.30 -11.71 7.17
CA GLY A 265 -5.68 -12.26 8.47
C GLY A 265 -6.83 -11.54 9.15
N ASN A 266 -6.92 -10.22 8.98
CA ASN A 266 -8.00 -9.41 9.54
C ASN A 266 -8.90 -8.76 8.47
N LYS A 267 -8.67 -9.07 7.18
CA LYS A 267 -9.41 -8.54 6.02
C LYS A 267 -9.40 -7.00 5.97
N ARG A 268 -8.27 -6.37 6.29
CA ARG A 268 -8.12 -4.92 6.29
C ARG A 268 -7.23 -4.41 5.17
N ILE A 269 -7.63 -3.29 4.60
CA ILE A 269 -6.84 -2.53 3.64
C ILE A 269 -6.35 -1.25 4.32
N TYR A 270 -5.06 -0.98 4.24
CA TYR A 270 -4.41 0.19 4.79
C TYR A 270 -3.89 1.06 3.65
N CYS A 271 -4.21 2.37 3.68
CA CYS A 271 -3.88 3.31 2.61
C CYS A 271 -3.09 4.49 3.20
N ALA A 272 -1.78 4.55 2.95
CA ALA A 272 -0.89 5.59 3.48
C ALA A 272 -0.86 6.82 2.57
N SER A 273 -1.18 7.98 3.15
CA SER A 273 -1.12 9.27 2.48
C SER A 273 -0.04 10.16 3.09
N GLY A 274 0.84 10.69 2.24
CA GLY A 274 1.87 11.65 2.63
C GLY A 274 1.35 12.94 3.28
N GLN A 275 0.03 13.16 3.25
CA GLN A 275 -0.61 14.28 3.95
C GLN A 275 -0.82 14.04 5.45
N GLY A 276 -0.28 12.96 6.01
CA GLY A 276 -0.37 12.64 7.42
C GLY A 276 -1.62 11.88 7.82
N LYS A 277 -2.09 10.98 6.96
CA LYS A 277 -3.24 10.12 7.20
C LYS A 277 -3.01 8.70 6.71
N LEU A 278 -3.50 7.76 7.49
CA LEU A 278 -3.66 6.37 7.09
C LEU A 278 -5.15 6.04 7.12
N THR A 279 -5.76 5.79 5.96
CA THR A 279 -7.14 5.30 5.91
C THR A 279 -7.16 3.80 6.12
N VAL A 280 -8.03 3.33 7.01
CA VAL A 280 -8.25 1.91 7.30
C VAL A 280 -9.61 1.50 6.79
N LEU A 281 -9.63 0.46 5.98
CA LEU A 281 -10.85 -0.13 5.42
C LEU A 281 -10.93 -1.60 5.83
N GLU A 282 -12.13 -2.15 5.82
CA GLU A 282 -12.38 -3.58 6.04
C GLU A 282 -13.08 -4.17 4.82
N GLU A 283 -12.52 -5.24 4.29
CA GLU A 283 -13.17 -6.04 3.26
C GLU A 283 -14.33 -6.84 3.85
N THR A 284 -15.43 -6.90 3.11
CA THR A 284 -16.65 -7.65 3.47
C THR A 284 -17.18 -8.37 2.24
N ASP A 285 -18.11 -9.29 2.41
CA ASP A 285 -18.77 -9.97 1.29
C ASP A 285 -19.44 -8.98 0.32
N ALA A 286 -19.98 -7.87 0.85
CA ALA A 286 -20.66 -6.83 0.06
C ALA A 286 -19.67 -5.84 -0.61
N GLY A 287 -18.37 -5.94 -0.35
CA GLY A 287 -17.35 -5.03 -0.86
C GLY A 287 -16.42 -4.54 0.24
N VAL A 288 -16.25 -3.23 0.38
CA VAL A 288 -15.33 -2.62 1.34
C VAL A 288 -16.04 -1.51 2.11
N LYS A 289 -15.83 -1.44 3.43
CA LYS A 289 -16.31 -0.35 4.29
C LYS A 289 -15.16 0.38 4.97
N SER A 290 -15.31 1.71 5.20
CA SER A 290 -14.32 2.49 5.95
C SER A 290 -14.45 2.24 7.45
N LEU A 291 -13.31 2.04 8.12
CA LEU A 291 -13.17 2.03 9.57
C LEU A 291 -12.70 3.39 10.11
N GLY A 292 -12.27 4.30 9.23
CA GLY A 292 -11.84 5.65 9.56
C GLY A 292 -10.37 5.91 9.23
N ASP A 293 -9.93 7.13 9.55
CA ASP A 293 -8.56 7.58 9.35
C ASP A 293 -7.78 7.56 10.68
N VAL A 294 -6.50 7.21 10.60
CA VAL A 294 -5.50 7.37 11.67
C VAL A 294 -4.60 8.54 11.31
N VAL A 295 -4.34 9.43 12.25
CA VAL A 295 -3.38 10.54 12.06
C VAL A 295 -1.97 9.98 12.11
N THR A 296 -1.18 10.25 11.07
CA THR A 296 0.23 9.84 10.95
C THR A 296 1.12 11.07 10.77
N PRO A 297 2.44 10.97 10.92
CA PRO A 297 3.34 12.05 10.55
C PRO A 297 3.23 12.43 9.07
N ALA A 298 3.32 13.72 8.77
CA ALA A 298 3.39 14.19 7.38
C ALA A 298 4.61 13.57 6.68
N GLY A 299 4.43 13.14 5.43
CA GLY A 299 5.45 12.43 4.66
C GLY A 299 5.46 10.91 4.84
N ALA A 300 4.65 10.36 5.77
CA ALA A 300 4.47 8.91 5.92
C ALA A 300 3.52 8.38 4.83
N HIS A 301 4.02 8.23 3.62
CA HIS A 301 3.26 7.78 2.44
C HIS A 301 3.44 6.29 2.12
N THR A 302 4.36 5.63 2.83
CA THR A 302 4.71 4.23 2.62
C THR A 302 4.40 3.40 3.86
N LEU A 303 3.99 2.15 3.65
CA LEU A 303 3.62 1.24 4.73
C LEU A 303 3.90 -0.22 4.38
N ALA A 304 4.02 -1.06 5.41
CA ALA A 304 3.94 -2.50 5.28
C ALA A 304 3.15 -3.11 6.45
N VAL A 305 2.52 -4.25 6.23
CA VAL A 305 1.82 -5.00 7.27
C VAL A 305 2.68 -6.17 7.71
N ASP A 306 2.83 -6.35 9.01
CA ASP A 306 3.33 -7.59 9.59
C ASP A 306 2.15 -8.56 9.76
N PRO A 307 2.05 -9.64 8.96
CA PRO A 307 0.89 -10.54 9.02
C PRO A 307 0.87 -11.38 10.30
N ALA A 308 1.98 -11.49 11.02
CA ALA A 308 2.04 -12.25 12.27
C ALA A 308 1.39 -11.51 13.44
N THR A 309 1.48 -10.17 13.47
CA THR A 309 0.96 -9.31 14.55
C THR A 309 -0.20 -8.45 14.11
N HIS A 310 -0.47 -8.38 12.80
CA HIS A 310 -1.42 -7.46 12.15
C HIS A 310 -1.06 -5.98 12.39
N SER A 311 0.17 -5.70 12.79
CA SER A 311 0.68 -4.34 12.95
C SER A 311 1.01 -3.72 11.60
N VAL A 312 0.78 -2.41 11.49
CA VAL A 312 1.15 -1.63 10.30
C VAL A 312 2.40 -0.83 10.63
N TRP A 313 3.42 -0.96 9.82
CA TRP A 313 4.63 -0.18 9.91
C TRP A 313 4.63 0.94 8.87
N ILE A 314 4.98 2.15 9.28
CA ILE A 314 5.16 3.31 8.40
C ILE A 314 6.58 3.84 8.55
N ALA A 315 7.09 4.48 7.49
CA ALA A 315 8.39 5.17 7.53
C ALA A 315 8.24 6.61 7.03
N TYR A 316 9.03 7.51 7.60
CA TYR A 316 9.02 8.93 7.25
C TYR A 316 10.29 9.64 7.69
N ALA A 317 10.54 10.81 7.08
CA ALA A 317 11.60 11.71 7.50
C ALA A 317 11.03 12.93 8.22
N LYS A 318 11.74 13.40 9.26
CA LYS A 318 11.40 14.64 9.95
C LYS A 318 12.68 15.44 10.19
N GLY A 319 12.81 16.57 9.51
CA GLY A 319 14.05 17.35 9.49
C GLY A 319 15.19 16.54 8.88
N THR A 320 16.25 16.32 9.64
CA THR A 320 17.44 15.55 9.21
C THR A 320 17.44 14.11 9.69
N ALA A 321 16.37 13.63 10.31
CA ALA A 321 16.28 12.30 10.87
C ALA A 321 15.20 11.47 10.16
N ALA A 322 15.40 10.16 10.11
CA ALA A 322 14.48 9.18 9.58
C ALA A 322 13.90 8.32 10.71
N TYR A 323 12.66 7.92 10.58
CA TYR A 323 11.92 7.19 11.60
C TYR A 323 11.08 6.08 10.97
N VAL A 324 10.86 5.03 11.76
CA VAL A 324 9.78 4.08 11.56
C VAL A 324 8.83 4.13 12.74
N THR A 325 7.58 3.78 12.55
CA THR A 325 6.58 3.72 13.62
C THR A 325 5.67 2.53 13.40
N GLU A 326 5.42 1.79 14.47
CA GLU A 326 4.45 0.69 14.49
C GLU A 326 3.07 1.21 14.89
N LEU A 327 2.04 0.81 14.15
CA LEU A 327 0.64 1.06 14.46
C LEU A 327 -0.03 -0.27 14.76
N LYS A 328 -0.56 -0.41 15.97
CA LYS A 328 -1.17 -1.66 16.47
C LYS A 328 -2.68 -1.67 16.34
N PRO A 329 -3.29 -2.83 16.03
CA PRO A 329 -4.73 -3.01 16.04
C PRO A 329 -5.39 -2.69 17.38
#